data_4b6c3b7db8c5f683aa83d543eae77311
#
_entry.id   4b6c3b7db8c5f683aa83d543eae77311
#
_cell.length_a   1.000
_cell.length_b   1.000
_cell.length_c   1.000
_cell.angle_alpha   90.00
_cell.angle_beta   90.00
_cell.angle_gamma   90.00
#
_symmetry.space_group_name_H-M   'P 1'
#
loop_
_entity.id
_entity.type
_entity.pdbx_description
1 polymer ?
#
loop_
_entity_poly.entity_id
_entity_poly.type
_entity_poly.pdbx_seq_one_letter_code
_entity_poly.pdbx_strand_id
1 'polypeptide(L)'
;MPTNEPSDDGASAPDASAPHISVPDASPSAAPPNADDLKIHHVDTRTLRGLAHPLRIRLLNALREFGPATASGLADRLGESSGATSYHLRQLATYGFVEDDPERGKGRERWWKAVHVGNTFSTGTFLDHPDAEVRGAVGVVLHEIATTHAQELNTWLGTMHEWPEEWRRGWDLSDFKVRLTPELSVELADKVRDLVQSYRGRVPEGTEGSANVRTHLHMFPRPTD
;
A
#
# COMPACT_ATOMS: atom_id res chain seq x y z
N MET A 1 -44.90 -56.77 24.84
CA MET A 1 -44.46 -55.39 24.73
C MET A 1 -42.96 -55.39 24.52
N PRO A 2 -42.44 -55.26 23.27
CA PRO A 2 -41.01 -55.07 23.06
C PRO A 2 -40.68 -53.55 23.06
N THR A 3 -39.68 -53.19 23.79
CA THR A 3 -39.09 -51.87 23.90
C THR A 3 -38.27 -51.55 22.62
N ASN A 4 -38.59 -50.43 22.00
CA ASN A 4 -37.96 -49.92 20.81
C ASN A 4 -36.81 -48.98 21.25
N GLU A 5 -35.54 -49.38 20.99
CA GLU A 5 -34.38 -48.53 21.10
C GLU A 5 -34.22 -47.74 19.77
N PRO A 6 -33.92 -46.43 19.84
CA PRO A 6 -33.58 -45.68 18.63
C PRO A 6 -32.10 -45.89 18.28
N SER A 7 -31.85 -46.24 17.04
CA SER A 7 -30.55 -46.36 16.43
C SER A 7 -29.89 -44.97 16.32
N ASP A 8 -28.69 -44.88 16.86
CA ASP A 8 -27.79 -43.73 16.74
C ASP A 8 -27.12 -43.76 15.36
N ASP A 9 -27.66 -42.98 14.42
CA ASP A 9 -27.03 -42.75 13.11
C ASP A 9 -25.97 -41.62 13.30
N GLY A 10 -24.74 -42.06 13.55
CA GLY A 10 -23.57 -41.19 13.58
C GLY A 10 -23.32 -40.51 12.23
N ALA A 11 -23.85 -39.29 12.05
CA ALA A 11 -23.47 -38.43 10.95
C ALA A 11 -22.05 -37.87 11.21
N SER A 12 -21.07 -38.47 10.56
CA SER A 12 -19.70 -38.01 10.50
C SER A 12 -19.67 -36.64 9.82
N ALA A 13 -19.24 -35.61 10.54
CA ALA A 13 -18.98 -34.29 9.97
C ALA A 13 -17.88 -34.36 8.90
N PRO A 14 -17.96 -33.66 7.77
CA PRO A 14 -16.89 -33.65 6.79
C PRO A 14 -15.64 -32.97 7.36
N ASP A 15 -14.54 -33.67 7.29
CA ASP A 15 -13.19 -33.20 7.58
C ASP A 15 -12.82 -32.05 6.63
N ALA A 16 -12.92 -30.81 7.13
CA ALA A 16 -12.49 -29.61 6.41
C ALA A 16 -11.00 -29.36 6.61
N SER A 17 -10.17 -30.34 6.28
CA SER A 17 -8.73 -30.14 6.13
C SER A 17 -8.47 -29.42 4.82
N ALA A 18 -8.32 -28.08 4.90
CA ALA A 18 -7.79 -27.30 3.80
C ALA A 18 -6.40 -27.85 3.42
N PRO A 19 -6.07 -27.95 2.12
CA PRO A 19 -4.76 -28.41 1.69
C PRO A 19 -3.67 -27.47 2.23
N HIS A 20 -2.83 -27.98 3.13
CA HIS A 20 -1.58 -27.32 3.51
C HIS A 20 -0.69 -27.24 2.28
N ILE A 21 -0.59 -26.06 1.68
CA ILE A 21 0.45 -25.77 0.70
C ILE A 21 1.76 -25.72 1.49
N SER A 22 2.57 -26.76 1.36
CA SER A 22 3.94 -26.75 1.88
C SER A 22 4.73 -25.70 1.12
N VAL A 23 4.94 -24.56 1.75
CA VAL A 23 5.90 -23.55 1.27
C VAL A 23 7.29 -24.19 1.44
N PRO A 24 8.12 -24.28 0.40
CA PRO A 24 9.49 -24.79 0.56
C PRO A 24 10.22 -23.88 1.53
N ASP A 25 10.90 -24.49 2.51
CA ASP A 25 11.75 -23.84 3.50
C ASP A 25 12.90 -23.14 2.78
N ALA A 26 12.66 -21.88 2.39
CA ALA A 26 13.70 -21.00 1.86
C ALA A 26 14.45 -20.44 3.06
N SER A 27 15.58 -21.05 3.40
CA SER A 27 16.54 -20.50 4.33
C SER A 27 16.79 -19.02 3.99
N PRO A 28 16.77 -18.09 4.96
CA PRO A 28 16.94 -16.67 4.73
C PRO A 28 18.42 -16.41 4.33
N SER A 29 18.67 -16.41 3.03
CA SER A 29 19.95 -15.95 2.47
C SER A 29 19.83 -14.50 2.10
N ALA A 30 20.29 -13.63 2.94
CA ALA A 30 20.45 -12.20 2.94
C ALA A 30 19.49 -11.49 3.93
N ALA A 31 20.09 -10.69 4.81
CA ALA A 31 19.31 -9.77 5.65
C ALA A 31 18.47 -8.84 4.77
N PRO A 32 17.24 -8.49 5.17
CA PRO A 32 16.42 -7.54 4.42
C PRO A 32 17.17 -6.20 4.31
N PRO A 33 17.04 -5.48 3.18
CA PRO A 33 17.67 -4.17 3.05
C PRO A 33 17.19 -3.28 4.20
N ASN A 34 18.13 -2.59 4.87
CA ASN A 34 17.80 -1.64 5.93
C ASN A 34 16.84 -0.58 5.38
N ALA A 35 15.96 -0.04 6.24
CA ALA A 35 15.04 1.04 5.86
C ALA A 35 15.78 2.25 5.24
N ASP A 36 17.05 2.47 5.61
CA ASP A 36 17.93 3.49 5.04
C ASP A 36 18.31 3.21 3.57
N ASP A 37 18.36 1.95 3.14
CA ASP A 37 18.62 1.58 1.74
C ASP A 37 17.42 1.87 0.83
N LEU A 38 16.22 2.04 1.38
CA LEU A 38 14.98 2.21 0.63
C LEU A 38 14.61 3.65 0.31
N LYS A 39 15.41 4.65 0.60
CA LYS A 39 15.09 6.07 0.39
C LYS A 39 13.64 6.41 0.80
N ILE A 40 13.24 6.05 2.02
CA ILE A 40 11.94 6.41 2.59
C ILE A 40 12.00 7.84 3.12
N HIS A 41 11.05 8.68 2.73
CA HIS A 41 10.96 10.06 3.22
C HIS A 41 10.18 10.12 4.54
N HIS A 42 10.82 10.64 5.59
CA HIS A 42 10.14 10.99 6.85
C HIS A 42 9.46 12.35 6.70
N VAL A 43 8.14 12.33 6.63
CA VAL A 43 7.34 13.54 6.47
C VAL A 43 7.30 14.31 7.77
N ASP A 44 7.74 15.57 7.73
CA ASP A 44 7.61 16.56 8.79
C ASP A 44 6.44 17.54 8.52
N THR A 45 6.20 18.48 9.41
CA THR A 45 5.12 19.48 9.28
C THR A 45 5.23 20.30 7.99
N ARG A 46 6.45 20.61 7.54
CA ARG A 46 6.69 21.39 6.32
C ARG A 46 6.35 20.56 5.09
N THR A 47 6.87 19.35 5.00
CA THR A 47 6.68 18.47 3.85
C THR A 47 5.25 17.90 3.79
N LEU A 48 4.56 17.74 4.94
CA LEU A 48 3.13 17.40 4.99
C LEU A 48 2.27 18.39 4.20
N ARG A 49 2.53 19.70 4.35
CA ARG A 49 1.85 20.73 3.55
C ARG A 49 2.10 20.54 2.04
N GLY A 50 3.28 20.04 1.69
CA GLY A 50 3.63 19.66 0.32
C GLY A 50 2.76 18.53 -0.26
N LEU A 51 2.24 17.65 0.59
CA LEU A 51 1.34 16.54 0.19
C LEU A 51 -0.15 16.88 0.34
N ALA A 52 -0.52 17.93 1.07
CA ALA A 52 -1.90 18.25 1.42
C ALA A 52 -2.73 18.75 0.21
N HIS A 53 -2.74 17.98 -0.86
CA HIS A 53 -3.58 18.19 -2.04
C HIS A 53 -3.75 16.85 -2.79
N PRO A 54 -4.99 16.40 -3.10
CA PRO A 54 -5.24 15.11 -3.73
C PRO A 54 -4.39 14.86 -4.98
N LEU A 55 -4.38 15.81 -5.91
CA LEU A 55 -3.61 15.66 -7.15
C LEU A 55 -2.10 15.47 -6.91
N ARG A 56 -1.52 16.12 -5.88
CA ARG A 56 -0.09 15.91 -5.56
C ARG A 56 0.21 14.50 -5.10
N ILE A 57 -0.67 13.91 -4.29
CA ILE A 57 -0.54 12.52 -3.84
C ILE A 57 -0.67 11.57 -5.03
N ARG A 58 -1.67 11.78 -5.89
CA ARG A 58 -1.89 10.97 -7.11
C ARG A 58 -0.70 11.06 -8.07
N LEU A 59 -0.12 12.24 -8.28
CA LEU A 59 1.07 12.44 -9.12
C LEU A 59 2.29 11.73 -8.56
N LEU A 60 2.53 11.84 -7.25
CA LEU A 60 3.65 11.16 -6.59
C LEU A 60 3.50 9.64 -6.67
N ASN A 61 2.29 9.11 -6.42
CA ASN A 61 2.00 7.68 -6.55
C ASN A 61 2.20 7.20 -7.99
N ALA A 62 1.73 7.95 -9.00
CA ALA A 62 1.92 7.60 -10.40
C ALA A 62 3.40 7.55 -10.81
N LEU A 63 4.24 8.48 -10.31
CA LEU A 63 5.68 8.45 -10.56
C LEU A 63 6.37 7.27 -9.87
N ARG A 64 5.88 6.82 -8.72
CA ARG A 64 6.41 5.64 -8.02
C ARG A 64 6.00 4.33 -8.68
N GLU A 65 4.78 4.27 -9.18
CA GLU A 65 4.21 3.06 -9.78
C GLU A 65 4.73 2.84 -11.22
N PHE A 66 4.74 3.90 -12.02
CA PHE A 66 5.03 3.81 -13.45
C PHE A 66 6.41 4.37 -13.85
N GLY A 67 7.17 4.86 -12.89
CA GLY A 67 8.47 5.46 -13.12
C GLY A 67 8.42 6.89 -13.64
N PRO A 68 9.56 7.43 -14.10
CA PRO A 68 9.69 8.79 -14.58
C PRO A 68 8.75 9.11 -15.74
N ALA A 69 8.14 10.32 -15.71
CA ALA A 69 7.19 10.76 -16.72
C ALA A 69 7.21 12.29 -16.92
N THR A 70 6.67 12.76 -18.06
CA THR A 70 6.44 14.19 -18.32
C THR A 70 5.14 14.66 -17.67
N ALA A 71 4.99 15.97 -17.50
CA ALA A 71 3.74 16.55 -16.99
C ALA A 71 2.53 16.23 -17.89
N SER A 72 2.73 16.21 -19.21
CA SER A 72 1.67 15.86 -20.17
C SER A 72 1.28 14.38 -20.04
N GLY A 73 2.25 13.47 -19.98
CA GLY A 73 1.97 12.03 -19.83
C GLY A 73 1.25 11.70 -18.50
N LEU A 74 1.59 12.42 -17.40
CA LEU A 74 0.86 12.27 -16.13
C LEU A 74 -0.54 12.89 -16.19
N ALA A 75 -0.71 14.03 -16.89
CA ALA A 75 -2.00 14.65 -17.09
C ALA A 75 -2.97 13.71 -17.83
N ASP A 76 -2.52 13.13 -18.93
CA ASP A 76 -3.31 12.17 -19.72
C ASP A 76 -3.70 10.94 -18.88
N ARG A 77 -2.76 10.40 -18.10
CA ARG A 77 -2.98 9.24 -17.23
C ARG A 77 -3.98 9.49 -16.12
N LEU A 78 -3.97 10.69 -15.54
CA LEU A 78 -4.80 11.03 -14.39
C LEU A 78 -6.08 11.77 -14.75
N GLY A 79 -6.33 12.05 -16.03
CA GLY A 79 -7.48 12.81 -16.51
C GLY A 79 -7.44 14.28 -16.07
N GLU A 80 -6.24 14.88 -16.02
CA GLU A 80 -6.02 16.24 -15.53
C GLU A 80 -5.51 17.16 -16.65
N SER A 81 -5.51 18.48 -16.42
CA SER A 81 -4.87 19.40 -17.35
C SER A 81 -3.34 19.41 -17.19
N SER A 82 -2.60 19.53 -18.28
CA SER A 82 -1.13 19.62 -18.25
C SER A 82 -0.62 20.84 -17.48
N GLY A 83 -1.39 21.93 -17.46
CA GLY A 83 -1.09 23.12 -16.67
C GLY A 83 -1.16 22.88 -15.17
N ALA A 84 -2.24 22.25 -14.67
CA ALA A 84 -2.42 21.88 -13.28
C ALA A 84 -1.33 20.88 -12.86
N THR A 85 -1.11 19.85 -13.68
CA THR A 85 -0.07 18.83 -13.44
C THR A 85 1.31 19.47 -13.34
N SER A 86 1.70 20.33 -14.27
CA SER A 86 2.99 21.04 -14.21
C SER A 86 3.14 21.93 -12.97
N TYR A 87 2.06 22.58 -12.53
CA TYR A 87 2.07 23.38 -11.31
C TYR A 87 2.30 22.49 -10.08
N HIS A 88 1.55 21.41 -9.93
CA HIS A 88 1.65 20.52 -8.79
C HIS A 88 2.97 19.74 -8.73
N LEU A 89 3.55 19.36 -9.87
CA LEU A 89 4.89 18.76 -9.91
C LEU A 89 5.97 19.74 -9.41
N ARG A 90 5.91 21.02 -9.80
CA ARG A 90 6.81 22.05 -9.26
C ARG A 90 6.64 22.23 -7.74
N GLN A 91 5.39 22.18 -7.25
CA GLN A 91 5.16 22.21 -5.80
C GLN A 91 5.77 20.99 -5.11
N LEU A 92 5.56 19.77 -5.64
CA LEU A 92 6.20 18.56 -5.10
C LEU A 92 7.72 18.66 -5.11
N ALA A 93 8.33 19.24 -6.15
CA ALA A 93 9.78 19.46 -6.22
C ALA A 93 10.28 20.45 -5.17
N THR A 94 9.53 21.54 -4.90
CA THR A 94 9.85 22.49 -3.83
C THR A 94 9.94 21.82 -2.45
N TYR A 95 9.15 20.77 -2.23
CA TYR A 95 9.15 20.00 -0.98
C TYR A 95 10.04 18.75 -1.03
N GLY A 96 10.77 18.50 -2.14
CA GLY A 96 11.72 17.39 -2.26
C GLY A 96 11.09 16.01 -2.52
N PHE A 97 9.83 15.94 -2.94
CA PHE A 97 9.17 14.67 -3.26
C PHE A 97 9.48 14.15 -4.66
N VAL A 98 9.71 15.06 -5.58
CA VAL A 98 10.07 14.75 -6.97
C VAL A 98 11.24 15.63 -7.41
N GLU A 99 11.96 15.17 -8.41
CA GLU A 99 13.05 15.91 -9.03
C GLU A 99 13.01 15.78 -10.55
N ASP A 100 13.78 16.63 -11.22
CA ASP A 100 14.00 16.56 -12.66
C ASP A 100 14.82 15.32 -13.03
N ASP A 101 14.48 14.66 -14.13
CA ASP A 101 15.25 13.55 -14.70
C ASP A 101 15.85 13.98 -16.06
N PRO A 102 16.96 14.72 -16.06
CA PRO A 102 17.54 15.30 -17.28
C PRO A 102 18.08 14.24 -18.25
N GLU A 103 18.37 13.03 -17.79
CA GLU A 103 18.91 11.96 -18.64
C GLU A 103 17.86 11.43 -19.62
N ARG A 104 16.57 11.57 -19.33
CA ARG A 104 15.47 11.14 -20.20
C ARG A 104 14.98 12.22 -21.15
N GLY A 105 15.22 13.49 -20.85
CA GLY A 105 14.75 14.62 -21.63
C GLY A 105 15.56 14.84 -22.92
N LYS A 106 15.04 14.44 -24.07
CA LYS A 106 15.54 14.92 -25.39
C LYS A 106 14.68 16.11 -25.82
N GLY A 107 15.20 17.34 -25.68
CA GLY A 107 14.53 18.55 -26.14
C GLY A 107 13.94 19.42 -25.02
N ARG A 108 12.73 19.99 -25.25
CA ARG A 108 12.10 20.96 -24.34
C ARG A 108 11.21 20.32 -23.25
N GLU A 109 11.02 19.00 -23.27
CA GLU A 109 10.17 18.31 -22.30
C GLU A 109 10.93 18.01 -21.02
N ARG A 110 10.33 18.42 -19.89
CA ARG A 110 10.84 18.13 -18.56
C ARG A 110 10.29 16.81 -18.05
N TRP A 111 11.18 15.88 -17.72
CA TRP A 111 10.86 14.63 -17.09
C TRP A 111 10.98 14.73 -15.57
N TRP A 112 10.07 14.10 -14.88
CA TRP A 112 9.99 14.08 -13.43
C TRP A 112 10.12 12.65 -12.92
N LYS A 113 10.82 12.48 -11.79
CA LYS A 113 10.90 11.21 -11.08
C LYS A 113 10.67 11.42 -9.59
N ALA A 114 10.15 10.39 -8.90
CA ALA A 114 10.04 10.40 -7.45
C ALA A 114 11.43 10.26 -6.82
N VAL A 115 11.73 11.08 -5.79
CA VAL A 115 13.01 11.02 -5.06
C VAL A 115 13.05 9.81 -4.13
N HIS A 116 11.89 9.44 -3.56
CA HIS A 116 11.77 8.41 -2.54
C HIS A 116 10.74 7.35 -2.96
N VAL A 117 11.03 6.10 -2.61
CA VAL A 117 10.13 4.96 -2.92
C VAL A 117 8.87 4.94 -2.04
N GLY A 118 8.90 5.63 -0.89
CA GLY A 118 7.78 5.70 0.04
C GLY A 118 7.85 6.91 0.95
N ASN A 119 6.77 7.14 1.67
CA ASN A 119 6.70 8.12 2.76
C ASN A 119 6.32 7.40 4.04
N THR A 120 6.88 7.84 5.16
CA THR A 120 6.43 7.48 6.50
C THR A 120 6.18 8.73 7.32
N PHE A 121 5.18 8.71 8.17
CA PHE A 121 4.88 9.79 9.10
C PHE A 121 4.16 9.27 10.34
N SER A 122 4.43 9.92 11.47
CA SER A 122 3.76 9.61 12.73
C SER A 122 2.39 10.29 12.77
N THR A 123 1.35 9.57 12.37
CA THR A 123 -0.01 10.10 12.27
C THR A 123 -0.47 10.79 13.56
N GLY A 124 -0.21 10.20 14.73
CA GLY A 124 -0.59 10.78 16.03
C GLY A 124 -0.01 12.16 16.26
N THR A 125 1.28 12.37 15.94
CA THR A 125 1.94 13.67 16.08
C THR A 125 1.24 14.78 15.28
N PHE A 126 0.72 14.47 14.10
CA PHE A 126 0.02 15.45 13.26
C PHE A 126 -1.45 15.64 13.65
N LEU A 127 -2.13 14.59 14.10
CA LEU A 127 -3.52 14.68 14.55
C LEU A 127 -3.66 15.52 15.82
N ASP A 128 -2.69 15.46 16.72
CA ASP A 128 -2.65 16.20 17.97
C ASP A 128 -1.90 17.55 17.86
N HIS A 129 -1.48 17.93 16.64
CA HIS A 129 -0.71 19.15 16.44
C HIS A 129 -1.53 20.39 16.82
N PRO A 130 -0.95 21.40 17.53
CA PRO A 130 -1.66 22.61 17.96
C PRO A 130 -2.19 23.45 16.78
N ASP A 131 -1.47 23.45 15.65
CA ASP A 131 -1.87 24.16 14.43
C ASP A 131 -2.99 23.39 13.70
N ALA A 132 -4.16 24.03 13.57
CA ALA A 132 -5.33 23.46 12.87
C ALA A 132 -5.07 23.20 11.39
N GLU A 133 -4.19 23.98 10.74
CA GLU A 133 -3.80 23.78 9.34
C GLU A 133 -3.05 22.47 9.17
N VAL A 134 -2.17 22.10 10.10
CA VAL A 134 -1.45 20.84 10.11
C VAL A 134 -2.41 19.66 10.31
N ARG A 135 -3.37 19.78 11.25
CA ARG A 135 -4.38 18.75 11.45
C ARG A 135 -5.26 18.57 10.21
N GLY A 136 -5.63 19.67 9.54
CA GLY A 136 -6.35 19.62 8.27
C GLY A 136 -5.53 18.96 7.16
N ALA A 137 -4.26 19.29 7.06
CA ALA A 137 -3.35 18.73 6.05
C ALA A 137 -3.20 17.21 6.19
N VAL A 138 -3.01 16.69 7.39
CA VAL A 138 -2.92 15.22 7.60
C VAL A 138 -4.26 14.55 7.28
N GLY A 139 -5.39 15.19 7.61
CA GLY A 139 -6.71 14.66 7.23
C GLY A 139 -6.88 14.46 5.73
N VAL A 140 -6.45 15.45 4.92
CA VAL A 140 -6.46 15.34 3.45
C VAL A 140 -5.58 14.17 2.98
N VAL A 141 -4.37 14.04 3.53
CA VAL A 141 -3.44 12.95 3.14
C VAL A 141 -4.03 11.59 3.48
N LEU A 142 -4.55 11.41 4.69
CA LEU A 142 -5.13 10.13 5.13
C LEU A 142 -6.37 9.76 4.31
N HIS A 143 -7.23 10.73 4.00
CA HIS A 143 -8.42 10.50 3.17
C HIS A 143 -8.04 10.07 1.75
N GLU A 144 -7.05 10.71 1.14
CA GLU A 144 -6.59 10.35 -0.21
C GLU A 144 -5.94 8.97 -0.25
N ILE A 145 -5.15 8.62 0.79
CA ILE A 145 -4.59 7.26 0.92
C ILE A 145 -5.72 6.22 0.99
N ALA A 146 -6.71 6.42 1.86
CA ALA A 146 -7.84 5.50 1.99
C ALA A 146 -8.64 5.37 0.69
N THR A 147 -8.85 6.48 -0.02
CA THR A 147 -9.52 6.51 -1.32
C THR A 147 -8.72 5.72 -2.37
N THR A 148 -7.41 5.93 -2.44
CA THR A 148 -6.53 5.19 -3.36
C THR A 148 -6.58 3.69 -3.08
N HIS A 149 -6.49 3.26 -1.80
CA HIS A 149 -6.57 1.86 -1.43
C HIS A 149 -7.91 1.22 -1.84
N ALA A 150 -9.02 1.94 -1.65
CA ALA A 150 -10.33 1.47 -2.09
C ALA A 150 -10.44 1.35 -3.62
N GLN A 151 -9.87 2.30 -4.36
CA GLN A 151 -9.85 2.26 -5.82
C GLN A 151 -9.00 1.11 -6.36
N GLU A 152 -7.80 0.87 -5.80
CA GLU A 152 -6.93 -0.24 -6.18
C GLU A 152 -7.60 -1.60 -5.94
N LEU A 153 -8.25 -1.77 -4.77
CA LEU A 153 -9.02 -2.98 -4.47
C LEU A 153 -10.19 -3.17 -5.46
N ASN A 154 -10.96 -2.12 -5.72
CA ASN A 154 -12.07 -2.21 -6.68
C ASN A 154 -11.60 -2.53 -8.10
N THR A 155 -10.45 -1.99 -8.51
CA THR A 155 -9.83 -2.33 -9.80
C THR A 155 -9.48 -3.82 -9.85
N TRP A 156 -8.83 -4.35 -8.80
CA TRP A 156 -8.54 -5.77 -8.68
C TRP A 156 -9.81 -6.62 -8.79
N LEU A 157 -10.84 -6.31 -8.02
CA LEU A 157 -12.11 -7.04 -8.04
C LEU A 157 -12.78 -7.04 -9.42
N GLY A 158 -12.64 -5.95 -10.18
CA GLY A 158 -13.14 -5.84 -11.55
C GLY A 158 -12.34 -6.62 -12.60
N THR A 159 -11.04 -6.78 -12.38
CA THR A 159 -10.11 -7.37 -13.36
C THR A 159 -9.50 -8.72 -12.95
N MET A 160 -9.80 -9.22 -11.75
CA MET A 160 -9.21 -10.46 -11.24
C MET A 160 -9.44 -11.68 -12.14
N HIS A 161 -10.53 -11.69 -12.92
CA HIS A 161 -10.84 -12.76 -13.84
C HIS A 161 -9.88 -12.82 -15.05
N GLU A 162 -9.17 -11.74 -15.35
CA GLU A 162 -8.17 -11.66 -16.43
C GLU A 162 -6.81 -12.25 -16.01
N TRP A 163 -6.61 -12.46 -14.70
CA TRP A 163 -5.37 -12.98 -14.15
C TRP A 163 -5.29 -14.51 -14.22
N PRO A 164 -4.08 -15.10 -14.35
CA PRO A 164 -3.87 -16.54 -14.26
C PRO A 164 -4.44 -17.14 -12.97
N GLU A 165 -4.84 -18.41 -13.03
CA GLU A 165 -5.51 -19.09 -11.91
C GLU A 165 -4.65 -19.10 -10.64
N GLU A 166 -3.34 -19.26 -10.78
CA GLU A 166 -2.38 -19.25 -9.68
C GLU A 166 -2.44 -17.94 -8.88
N TRP A 167 -2.56 -16.81 -9.57
CA TRP A 167 -2.69 -15.50 -8.95
C TRP A 167 -4.08 -15.28 -8.32
N ARG A 168 -5.11 -15.86 -8.91
CA ARG A 168 -6.48 -15.79 -8.37
C ARG A 168 -6.66 -16.60 -7.08
N ARG A 169 -5.81 -17.60 -6.82
CA ARG A 169 -5.80 -18.37 -5.57
C ARG A 169 -5.01 -17.71 -4.46
N GLY A 170 -4.07 -16.83 -4.81
CA GLY A 170 -3.14 -16.20 -3.87
C GLY A 170 -3.59 -14.87 -3.29
N TRP A 171 -4.78 -14.34 -3.66
CA TRP A 171 -5.27 -13.09 -3.08
C TRP A 171 -6.07 -13.34 -1.81
N ASP A 172 -6.13 -12.33 -0.95
CA ASP A 172 -6.82 -12.40 0.33
C ASP A 172 -7.57 -11.09 0.62
N LEU A 173 -8.79 -11.20 1.14
CA LEU A 173 -9.62 -10.11 1.63
C LEU A 173 -10.21 -10.53 3.00
N SER A 174 -9.33 -10.70 3.97
CA SER A 174 -9.70 -11.15 5.30
C SER A 174 -10.07 -9.99 6.23
N ASP A 175 -11.00 -10.26 7.14
CA ASP A 175 -11.37 -9.36 8.23
C ASP A 175 -11.12 -10.06 9.58
N PHE A 176 -10.24 -9.48 10.39
CA PHE A 176 -9.88 -10.01 11.69
C PHE A 176 -10.34 -9.06 12.80
N LYS A 177 -10.97 -9.61 13.84
CA LYS A 177 -11.34 -8.88 15.05
C LYS A 177 -10.58 -9.45 16.25
N VAL A 178 -9.65 -8.66 16.77
CA VAL A 178 -8.85 -9.01 17.94
C VAL A 178 -8.98 -7.93 19.02
N ARG A 179 -8.95 -8.32 20.28
CA ARG A 179 -8.96 -7.39 21.43
C ARG A 179 -7.50 -7.12 21.83
N LEU A 180 -7.08 -5.88 21.72
CA LEU A 180 -5.71 -5.45 22.00
C LEU A 180 -5.69 -4.23 22.92
N THR A 181 -4.56 -4.02 23.60
CA THR A 181 -4.20 -2.72 24.18
C THR A 181 -3.57 -1.82 23.09
N PRO A 182 -3.43 -0.51 23.31
CA PRO A 182 -2.72 0.37 22.36
C PRO A 182 -1.31 -0.13 22.04
N GLU A 183 -0.56 -0.61 23.05
CA GLU A 183 0.81 -1.11 22.89
C GLU A 183 0.85 -2.38 22.02
N LEU A 184 -0.05 -3.32 22.28
CA LEU A 184 -0.16 -4.54 21.48
C LEU A 184 -0.64 -4.26 20.05
N SER A 185 -1.44 -3.21 19.85
CA SER A 185 -1.84 -2.79 18.50
C SER A 185 -0.64 -2.25 17.70
N VAL A 186 0.23 -1.45 18.31
CA VAL A 186 1.48 -0.99 17.69
C VAL A 186 2.39 -2.17 17.39
N GLU A 187 2.61 -3.05 18.35
CA GLU A 187 3.44 -4.25 18.18
C GLU A 187 2.94 -5.13 17.02
N LEU A 188 1.63 -5.37 16.91
CA LEU A 188 1.07 -6.14 15.80
C LEU A 188 1.29 -5.45 14.46
N ALA A 189 1.08 -4.13 14.38
CA ALA A 189 1.30 -3.36 13.15
C ALA A 189 2.77 -3.41 12.70
N ASP A 190 3.73 -3.34 13.65
CA ASP A 190 5.15 -3.44 13.38
C ASP A 190 5.51 -4.85 12.85
N LYS A 191 5.06 -5.90 13.52
CA LYS A 191 5.30 -7.30 13.10
C LYS A 191 4.76 -7.58 11.69
N VAL A 192 3.56 -7.07 11.35
CA VAL A 192 3.00 -7.25 10.00
C VAL A 192 3.83 -6.49 8.96
N ARG A 193 4.27 -5.26 9.28
CA ARG A 193 5.17 -4.51 8.40
C ARG A 193 6.49 -5.24 8.17
N ASP A 194 7.12 -5.73 9.23
CA ASP A 194 8.38 -6.47 9.16
C ASP A 194 8.23 -7.76 8.33
N LEU A 195 7.12 -8.47 8.51
CA LEU A 195 6.81 -9.66 7.72
C LEU A 195 6.72 -9.31 6.22
N VAL A 196 5.95 -8.28 5.85
CA VAL A 196 5.84 -7.85 4.44
C VAL A 196 7.20 -7.40 3.90
N GLN A 197 7.98 -6.64 4.67
CA GLN A 197 9.33 -6.21 4.29
C GLN A 197 10.27 -7.40 4.05
N SER A 198 10.16 -8.47 4.82
CA SER A 198 11.01 -9.66 4.67
C SER A 198 10.81 -10.41 3.34
N TYR A 199 9.75 -10.09 2.60
CA TYR A 199 9.51 -10.64 1.26
C TYR A 199 10.12 -9.79 0.13
N ARG A 200 10.57 -8.56 0.43
CA ARG A 200 11.21 -7.71 -0.58
C ARG A 200 12.51 -8.31 -1.08
N GLY A 201 12.73 -8.23 -2.38
CA GLY A 201 13.96 -8.71 -3.01
C GLY A 201 14.10 -10.23 -3.09
N ARG A 202 13.12 -11.02 -2.62
CA ARG A 202 13.14 -12.49 -2.78
C ARG A 202 13.05 -12.94 -4.23
N VAL A 203 12.39 -12.14 -5.06
CA VAL A 203 12.23 -12.40 -6.49
C VAL A 203 12.82 -11.22 -7.26
N PRO A 204 13.81 -11.43 -8.13
CA PRO A 204 14.37 -10.37 -8.97
C PRO A 204 13.31 -9.74 -9.88
N GLU A 205 13.47 -8.45 -10.17
CA GLU A 205 12.62 -7.75 -11.13
C GLU A 205 12.72 -8.41 -12.52
N GLY A 206 11.58 -8.56 -13.20
CA GLY A 206 11.51 -9.21 -14.52
C GLY A 206 11.52 -10.73 -14.52
N THR A 207 11.47 -11.39 -13.33
CA THR A 207 11.33 -12.85 -13.27
C THR A 207 9.99 -13.28 -13.90
N GLU A 208 10.05 -14.23 -14.83
CA GLU A 208 8.87 -14.76 -15.50
C GLU A 208 7.87 -15.33 -14.49
N GLY A 209 6.59 -15.06 -14.67
CA GLY A 209 5.51 -15.48 -13.78
C GLY A 209 5.41 -14.69 -12.47
N SER A 210 6.31 -13.73 -12.21
CA SER A 210 6.22 -12.84 -11.05
C SER A 210 5.36 -11.62 -11.33
N ALA A 211 4.80 -11.03 -10.27
CA ALA A 211 4.08 -9.77 -10.33
C ALA A 211 4.29 -8.95 -9.05
N ASN A 212 4.07 -7.64 -9.15
CA ASN A 212 4.04 -6.77 -7.98
C ASN A 212 2.74 -7.00 -7.20
N VAL A 213 2.85 -7.46 -5.96
CA VAL A 213 1.70 -7.66 -5.08
C VAL A 213 1.50 -6.43 -4.22
N ARG A 214 0.29 -5.87 -4.24
CA ARG A 214 -0.11 -4.75 -3.39
C ARG A 214 -0.73 -5.28 -2.09
N THR A 215 -0.23 -4.81 -0.96
CA THR A 215 -0.78 -5.10 0.37
C THR A 215 -1.16 -3.81 1.07
N HIS A 216 -2.40 -3.70 1.51
CA HIS A 216 -2.90 -2.58 2.32
C HIS A 216 -3.15 -3.05 3.75
N LEU A 217 -2.55 -2.40 4.73
CA LEU A 217 -2.79 -2.68 6.14
C LEU A 217 -3.62 -1.55 6.75
N HIS A 218 -4.84 -1.87 7.18
CA HIS A 218 -5.73 -0.96 7.88
C HIS A 218 -6.01 -1.52 9.27
N MET A 219 -5.52 -0.84 10.30
CA MET A 219 -5.75 -1.18 11.70
C MET A 219 -6.29 0.03 12.45
N PHE A 220 -7.46 -0.11 13.03
CA PHE A 220 -8.12 0.98 13.77
C PHE A 220 -9.02 0.42 14.87
N PRO A 221 -9.15 1.12 16.01
CA PRO A 221 -10.07 0.70 17.07
C PRO A 221 -11.52 0.91 16.61
N ARG A 222 -12.40 0.01 17.04
CA ARG A 222 -13.85 0.17 16.90
C ARG A 222 -14.48 0.40 18.29
N PRO A 223 -15.55 1.20 18.39
CA PRO A 223 -16.31 1.30 19.62
C PRO A 223 -16.70 -0.10 20.10
N THR A 224 -16.55 -0.34 21.40
CA THR A 224 -17.11 -1.54 22.05
C THR A 224 -18.46 -1.12 22.61
N ASP A 225 -19.53 -1.73 22.11
CA ASP A 225 -20.86 -1.64 22.70
C ASP A 225 -20.84 -2.23 24.10
#